data_eab624b80917df9be84db95de6863c91
#
_entry.id   eab624b80917df9be84db95de6863c91
#
_cell.length_a   1.000
_cell.length_b   1.000
_cell.length_c   1.000
_cell.angle_alpha   90.00
_cell.angle_beta   90.00
_cell.angle_gamma   90.00
#
_symmetry.space_group_name_H-M   'P 1'
#
loop_
_entity.id
_entity.type
_entity.pdbx_description
1 polymer ?
#
loop_
_entity_poly.entity_id
_entity_poly.type
_entity_poly.pdbx_seq_one_letter_code
_entity_poly.pdbx_strand_id
1 'polypeptide(L)'
;TLVIFEKLTNKGIALDFISKDYIDNPYKTYNSMRSHKPILFSQTTRLHWVTKMEFAQEMLRDKRFSVDDRKYPIADKRRKEFKKAGREIMLEQFENPSMLKLDPPDHSRIRKLVQYGFTNRYISSLEPEIKSVVDGCLDKIHNQDSFDLMEDLAKPLPAIVIAKMMGLPDKDLDQFQSWSEDLLVGVGGIGTSKEDIKKSGDAYESLINYFEEIILERKNSPGEDFIGKLIKAEEEGDKLNIKEMYGTCLLLLIAGHETTTRLIGNGMFTLFKHQEQLNHLKNNYNLIPNAIEEMLRYEPPVHATVRFAENDMTYDEKSYKRGTAFAVSIAGANRDPEANDNPN
;
A
#
# COMPACT_ATOMS: atom_id res chain seq x y z
N THR A 1 -6.06 25.17 -12.85
CA THR A 1 -5.10 25.85 -13.79
C THR A 1 -4.09 24.87 -14.35
N LEU A 2 -3.44 24.01 -13.51
CA LEU A 2 -2.44 23.01 -13.98
C LEU A 2 -3.08 21.95 -14.88
N VAL A 3 -4.25 21.44 -14.56
CA VAL A 3 -4.98 20.44 -15.38
C VAL A 3 -5.30 20.99 -16.78
N ILE A 4 -5.72 22.26 -16.88
CA ILE A 4 -5.98 22.90 -18.19
C ILE A 4 -4.70 23.00 -19.01
N PHE A 5 -3.59 23.45 -18.38
CA PHE A 5 -2.30 23.52 -19.04
C PHE A 5 -1.80 22.15 -19.50
N GLU A 6 -1.98 21.11 -18.66
CA GLU A 6 -1.62 19.74 -19.00
C GLU A 6 -2.43 19.21 -20.18
N LYS A 7 -3.75 19.49 -20.25
CA LYS A 7 -4.58 19.16 -21.43
C LYS A 7 -4.07 19.81 -22.70
N LEU A 8 -3.63 21.07 -22.63
CA LEU A 8 -3.09 21.78 -23.79
C LEU A 8 -1.76 21.19 -24.29
N THR A 9 -0.88 20.77 -23.37
CA THR A 9 0.45 20.24 -23.71
C THR A 9 0.43 18.76 -24.08
N ASN A 10 -0.52 17.98 -23.60
CA ASN A 10 -0.62 16.52 -23.78
C ASN A 10 -1.86 16.11 -24.61
N LYS A 11 -2.22 16.89 -25.64
CA LYS A 11 -3.34 16.58 -26.58
C LYS A 11 -4.67 16.23 -25.88
N GLY A 12 -5.04 16.97 -24.86
CA GLY A 12 -6.27 16.78 -24.11
C GLY A 12 -6.16 15.80 -22.94
N ILE A 13 -5.01 15.18 -22.72
CA ILE A 13 -4.78 14.22 -21.65
C ILE A 13 -4.28 14.95 -20.38
N ALA A 14 -4.94 14.74 -19.25
CA ALA A 14 -4.46 15.21 -17.95
C ALA A 14 -4.93 14.28 -16.82
N LEU A 15 -4.12 14.21 -15.77
CA LEU A 15 -4.49 13.53 -14.53
C LEU A 15 -5.24 14.52 -13.63
N ASP A 16 -6.55 14.35 -13.57
CA ASP A 16 -7.46 15.16 -12.76
C ASP A 16 -8.11 14.28 -11.68
N PHE A 17 -7.34 14.00 -10.63
CA PHE A 17 -7.72 13.08 -9.55
C PHE A 17 -8.99 13.46 -8.79
N ILE A 18 -9.42 14.72 -8.90
CA ILE A 18 -10.63 15.24 -8.23
C ILE A 18 -11.82 15.33 -9.16
N SER A 19 -11.65 15.10 -10.47
CA SER A 19 -12.76 15.12 -11.40
C SER A 19 -13.62 13.86 -11.22
N LYS A 20 -14.94 14.05 -11.37
CA LYS A 20 -15.89 12.93 -11.33
C LYS A 20 -15.55 11.86 -12.36
N ASP A 21 -15.17 12.26 -13.58
CA ASP A 21 -14.82 11.34 -14.66
C ASP A 21 -13.62 10.44 -14.30
N TYR A 22 -12.60 10.99 -13.61
CA TYR A 22 -11.46 10.21 -13.17
C TYR A 22 -11.81 9.30 -11.99
N ILE A 23 -12.58 9.80 -11.03
CA ILE A 23 -13.02 9.01 -9.86
C ILE A 23 -13.88 7.83 -10.32
N ASP A 24 -14.82 8.07 -11.22
CA ASP A 24 -15.72 7.05 -11.72
C ASP A 24 -15.01 6.01 -12.62
N ASN A 25 -14.01 6.44 -13.41
CA ASN A 25 -13.27 5.56 -14.31
C ASN A 25 -11.85 6.11 -14.66
N PRO A 26 -10.84 5.84 -13.84
CA PRO A 26 -9.46 6.28 -14.10
C PRO A 26 -8.83 5.60 -15.33
N TYR A 27 -9.33 4.42 -15.72
CA TYR A 27 -8.76 3.61 -16.79
C TYR A 27 -8.85 4.29 -18.16
N LYS A 28 -9.90 5.09 -18.41
CA LYS A 28 -10.01 5.92 -19.60
C LYS A 28 -8.80 6.86 -19.74
N THR A 29 -8.38 7.48 -18.64
CA THR A 29 -7.19 8.33 -18.62
C THR A 29 -5.91 7.53 -18.84
N TYR A 30 -5.74 6.40 -18.15
CA TYR A 30 -4.56 5.55 -18.33
C TYR A 30 -4.45 5.02 -19.77
N ASN A 31 -5.55 4.60 -20.38
CA ASN A 31 -5.57 4.16 -21.78
C ASN A 31 -5.16 5.29 -22.74
N SER A 32 -5.67 6.51 -22.51
CA SER A 32 -5.29 7.68 -23.30
C SER A 32 -3.80 8.02 -23.14
N MET A 33 -3.28 7.94 -21.93
CA MET A 33 -1.84 8.15 -21.66
C MET A 33 -0.99 7.11 -22.41
N ARG A 34 -1.32 5.82 -22.28
CA ARG A 34 -0.61 4.71 -22.92
C ARG A 34 -0.58 4.84 -24.43
N SER A 35 -1.73 5.16 -25.04
CA SER A 35 -1.84 5.35 -26.50
C SER A 35 -1.10 6.58 -26.99
N HIS A 36 -0.88 7.58 -26.14
CA HIS A 36 -0.16 8.79 -26.52
C HIS A 36 1.36 8.61 -26.41
N LYS A 37 1.84 8.14 -25.26
CA LYS A 37 3.27 7.87 -24.98
C LYS A 37 3.40 6.83 -23.86
N PRO A 38 4.31 5.87 -23.94
CA PRO A 38 4.54 4.88 -22.90
C PRO A 38 4.99 5.51 -21.58
N ILE A 39 5.70 6.64 -21.65
CA ILE A 39 6.12 7.45 -20.52
C ILE A 39 5.67 8.88 -20.74
N LEU A 40 4.68 9.36 -19.97
CA LEU A 40 4.06 10.67 -20.10
C LEU A 40 4.35 11.53 -18.87
N PHE A 41 4.92 12.73 -19.07
CA PHE A 41 5.09 13.69 -17.97
C PHE A 41 3.77 14.38 -17.65
N SER A 42 3.35 14.29 -16.39
CA SER A 42 2.18 15.01 -15.86
C SER A 42 2.63 16.29 -15.15
N GLN A 43 2.10 17.42 -15.62
CA GLN A 43 2.31 18.73 -14.98
C GLN A 43 1.59 18.82 -13.62
N THR A 44 0.45 18.13 -13.50
CA THR A 44 -0.36 18.11 -12.27
C THR A 44 0.36 17.41 -11.13
N THR A 45 0.96 16.24 -11.41
CA THR A 45 1.66 15.44 -10.39
C THR A 45 3.15 15.70 -10.32
N ARG A 46 3.73 16.31 -11.36
CA ARG A 46 5.18 16.49 -11.55
C ARG A 46 5.94 15.16 -11.65
N LEU A 47 5.26 14.10 -12.10
CA LEU A 47 5.80 12.75 -12.27
C LEU A 47 5.73 12.31 -13.73
N HIS A 48 6.66 11.45 -14.12
CA HIS A 48 6.60 10.71 -15.37
C HIS A 48 5.76 9.43 -15.16
N TRP A 49 4.61 9.36 -15.77
CA TRP A 49 3.69 8.22 -15.63
C TRP A 49 4.00 7.13 -16.65
N VAL A 50 4.12 5.91 -16.15
CA VAL A 50 4.38 4.70 -16.91
C VAL A 50 3.13 3.83 -16.84
N THR A 51 2.45 3.63 -17.96
CA THR A 51 1.16 2.94 -18.03
C THR A 51 1.19 1.68 -18.90
N LYS A 52 2.32 1.39 -19.57
CA LYS A 52 2.53 0.18 -20.37
C LYS A 52 3.15 -0.91 -19.51
N MET A 53 2.65 -2.16 -19.62
CA MET A 53 3.07 -3.28 -18.79
C MET A 53 4.57 -3.58 -18.92
N GLU A 54 5.09 -3.61 -20.14
CA GLU A 54 6.51 -3.86 -20.41
C GLU A 54 7.41 -2.90 -19.62
N PHE A 55 7.19 -1.59 -19.77
CA PHE A 55 7.98 -0.56 -19.07
C PHE A 55 7.77 -0.61 -17.55
N ALA A 56 6.55 -0.92 -17.09
CA ALA A 56 6.26 -1.05 -15.67
C ALA A 56 7.06 -2.21 -15.04
N GLN A 57 7.07 -3.37 -15.68
CA GLN A 57 7.80 -4.54 -15.20
C GLN A 57 9.31 -4.33 -15.24
N GLU A 58 9.84 -3.72 -16.32
CA GLU A 58 11.26 -3.40 -16.45
C GLU A 58 11.68 -2.45 -15.32
N MET A 59 10.99 -1.31 -15.17
CA MET A 59 11.32 -0.27 -14.19
C MET A 59 11.26 -0.79 -12.74
N LEU A 60 10.34 -1.69 -12.43
CA LEU A 60 10.24 -2.28 -11.09
C LEU A 60 11.42 -3.20 -10.73
N ARG A 61 12.13 -3.73 -11.73
CA ARG A 61 13.27 -4.66 -11.57
C ARG A 61 14.63 -3.99 -11.79
N ASP A 62 14.65 -2.85 -12.45
CA ASP A 62 15.87 -2.16 -12.82
C ASP A 62 16.48 -1.41 -11.63
N LYS A 63 17.69 -1.78 -11.25
CA LYS A 63 18.45 -1.19 -10.14
C LYS A 63 18.84 0.28 -10.35
N ARG A 64 18.68 0.81 -11.56
CA ARG A 64 18.88 2.25 -11.84
C ARG A 64 17.75 3.12 -11.27
N PHE A 65 16.68 2.50 -10.77
CA PHE A 65 15.55 3.18 -10.14
C PHE A 65 15.50 2.88 -8.64
N SER A 66 15.60 3.93 -7.84
CA SER A 66 15.56 3.90 -6.39
C SER A 66 14.12 4.06 -5.86
N VAL A 67 13.86 3.54 -4.67
CA VAL A 67 12.63 3.80 -3.89
C VAL A 67 12.87 4.77 -2.73
N ASP A 68 14.13 5.05 -2.41
CA ASP A 68 14.54 5.87 -1.26
C ASP A 68 14.49 7.36 -1.61
N ASP A 69 13.37 8.00 -1.28
CA ASP A 69 13.15 9.42 -1.54
C ASP A 69 14.01 10.36 -0.68
N ARG A 70 14.67 9.85 0.39
CA ARG A 70 15.59 10.61 1.25
C ARG A 70 16.85 11.07 0.51
N LYS A 71 17.21 10.39 -0.57
CA LYS A 71 18.39 10.68 -1.41
C LYS A 71 18.24 11.93 -2.30
N TYR A 72 17.03 12.53 -2.33
CA TYR A 72 16.68 13.57 -3.30
C TYR A 72 16.17 14.85 -2.62
N PRO A 73 16.17 16.00 -3.33
CA PRO A 73 15.79 17.30 -2.75
C PRO A 73 14.39 17.36 -2.12
N ILE A 74 13.48 16.47 -2.52
CA ILE A 74 12.15 16.37 -1.92
C ILE A 74 12.21 16.05 -0.42
N ALA A 75 13.22 15.33 0.02
CA ALA A 75 13.45 15.01 1.42
C ALA A 75 13.63 16.24 2.29
N ASP A 76 14.37 17.24 1.82
CA ASP A 76 14.64 18.46 2.59
C ASP A 76 13.37 19.25 2.86
N LYS A 77 12.45 19.27 1.90
CA LYS A 77 11.13 19.87 2.06
C LYS A 77 10.34 19.14 3.16
N ARG A 78 10.31 17.80 3.09
CA ARG A 78 9.59 16.95 4.05
C ARG A 78 10.16 17.07 5.47
N ARG A 79 11.50 17.09 5.62
CA ARG A 79 12.17 17.33 6.89
C ARG A 79 11.77 18.67 7.51
N LYS A 80 11.73 19.73 6.71
CA LYS A 80 11.30 21.06 7.15
C LYS A 80 9.84 21.08 7.58
N GLU A 81 8.96 20.38 6.86
CA GLU A 81 7.54 20.25 7.17
C GLU A 81 7.31 19.53 8.51
N PHE A 82 7.97 18.40 8.73
CA PHE A 82 7.89 17.67 10.00
C PHE A 82 8.38 18.51 11.18
N LYS A 83 9.56 19.15 11.05
CA LYS A 83 10.10 20.04 12.09
C LYS A 83 9.17 21.20 12.39
N LYS A 84 8.61 21.84 11.36
CA LYS A 84 7.67 22.96 11.54
C LYS A 84 6.37 22.54 12.22
N ALA A 85 5.95 21.30 12.00
CA ALA A 85 4.74 20.75 12.60
C ALA A 85 4.97 20.16 14.01
N GLY A 86 6.22 20.13 14.52
CA GLY A 86 6.56 19.50 15.81
C GLY A 86 6.41 17.97 15.79
N ARG A 87 6.56 17.34 14.62
CA ARG A 87 6.37 15.90 14.43
C ARG A 87 7.71 15.16 14.46
N GLU A 88 8.33 15.13 15.63
CA GLU A 88 9.68 14.56 15.81
C GLU A 88 9.71 13.05 15.56
N ILE A 89 8.70 12.31 16.03
CA ILE A 89 8.58 10.86 15.82
C ILE A 89 8.44 10.56 14.32
N MET A 90 7.63 11.33 13.59
CA MET A 90 7.50 11.15 12.14
C MET A 90 8.81 11.49 11.41
N LEU A 91 9.54 12.51 11.86
CA LEU A 91 10.86 12.83 11.31
C LEU A 91 11.84 11.69 11.57
N GLU A 92 11.87 11.14 12.75
CA GLU A 92 12.76 10.04 13.13
C GLU A 92 12.46 8.80 12.29
N GLN A 93 11.19 8.44 12.08
CA GLN A 93 10.81 7.33 11.21
C GLN A 93 11.05 7.61 9.72
N PHE A 94 10.96 8.86 9.30
CA PHE A 94 11.36 9.23 7.95
C PHE A 94 12.86 8.99 7.71
N GLU A 95 13.72 9.25 8.71
CA GLU A 95 15.16 8.96 8.62
C GLU A 95 15.48 7.47 8.78
N ASN A 96 14.59 6.69 9.41
CA ASN A 96 14.70 5.24 9.61
C ASN A 96 13.49 4.51 8.99
N PRO A 97 13.32 4.55 7.67
CA PRO A 97 12.11 4.04 7.03
C PRO A 97 12.04 2.52 7.07
N SER A 98 10.84 1.99 6.88
CA SER A 98 10.63 0.58 6.62
C SER A 98 11.28 0.13 5.31
N MET A 99 11.43 -1.18 5.13
CA MET A 99 12.03 -1.76 3.92
C MET A 99 11.37 -1.32 2.61
N LEU A 100 10.10 -0.89 2.63
CA LEU A 100 9.39 -0.41 1.43
C LEU A 100 10.05 0.84 0.81
N LYS A 101 10.79 1.61 1.60
CA LYS A 101 11.44 2.87 1.22
C LYS A 101 12.97 2.79 1.26
N LEU A 102 13.51 1.58 1.20
CA LEU A 102 14.95 1.33 1.20
C LEU A 102 15.38 0.65 -0.10
N ASP A 103 16.59 0.97 -0.51
CA ASP A 103 17.30 0.26 -1.57
C ASP A 103 18.28 -0.77 -0.98
N PRO A 104 18.75 -1.74 -1.78
CA PRO A 104 19.87 -2.58 -1.37
C PRO A 104 21.11 -1.72 -1.03
N PRO A 105 21.95 -2.13 0.00
CA PRO A 105 21.87 -3.41 0.71
C PRO A 105 20.84 -3.47 1.85
N ASP A 106 20.42 -2.32 2.42
CA ASP A 106 19.57 -2.25 3.61
C ASP A 106 18.21 -2.92 3.39
N HIS A 107 17.57 -2.68 2.23
CA HIS A 107 16.35 -3.38 1.85
C HIS A 107 16.53 -4.91 1.93
N SER A 108 17.59 -5.43 1.34
CA SER A 108 17.83 -6.88 1.26
C SER A 108 18.05 -7.48 2.64
N ARG A 109 18.80 -6.78 3.50
CA ARG A 109 19.08 -7.16 4.88
C ARG A 109 17.78 -7.22 5.70
N ILE A 110 17.02 -6.13 5.76
CA ILE A 110 15.79 -6.07 6.55
C ILE A 110 14.76 -7.07 6.02
N ARG A 111 14.62 -7.19 4.69
CA ARG A 111 13.68 -8.14 4.09
C ARG A 111 13.98 -9.59 4.50
N LYS A 112 15.26 -10.01 4.52
CA LYS A 112 15.65 -11.34 5.00
C LYS A 112 15.18 -11.56 6.44
N LEU A 113 15.46 -10.61 7.34
CA LEU A 113 15.08 -10.72 8.75
C LEU A 113 13.54 -10.76 8.91
N VAL A 114 12.80 -9.92 8.19
CA VAL A 114 11.33 -9.91 8.21
C VAL A 114 10.74 -11.22 7.69
N GLN A 115 11.38 -11.88 6.73
CA GLN A 115 10.93 -13.18 6.20
C GLN A 115 10.86 -14.29 7.25
N TYR A 116 11.66 -14.22 8.34
CA TYR A 116 11.53 -15.16 9.47
C TYR A 116 10.16 -15.12 10.15
N GLY A 117 9.49 -13.96 10.12
CA GLY A 117 8.11 -13.79 10.60
C GLY A 117 7.03 -14.31 9.63
N PHE A 118 7.37 -14.55 8.34
CA PHE A 118 6.44 -14.94 7.27
C PHE A 118 6.72 -16.34 6.70
N THR A 119 7.04 -17.31 7.54
CA THR A 119 7.20 -18.69 7.07
C THR A 119 5.88 -19.29 6.61
N ASN A 120 5.91 -20.15 5.58
CA ASN A 120 4.69 -20.85 5.10
C ASN A 120 3.95 -21.56 6.24
N ARG A 121 4.70 -22.18 7.17
CA ARG A 121 4.11 -22.84 8.34
C ARG A 121 3.34 -21.87 9.23
N TYR A 122 3.91 -20.67 9.47
CA TYR A 122 3.25 -19.64 10.28
C TYR A 122 2.01 -19.10 9.57
N ILE A 123 2.11 -18.77 8.30
CA ILE A 123 0.98 -18.28 7.50
C ILE A 123 -0.17 -19.31 7.49
N SER A 124 0.13 -20.59 7.25
CA SER A 124 -0.90 -21.64 7.30
C SER A 124 -1.50 -21.81 8.69
N SER A 125 -0.75 -21.54 9.77
CA SER A 125 -1.28 -21.63 11.13
C SER A 125 -2.26 -20.51 11.48
N LEU A 126 -2.31 -19.42 10.71
CA LEU A 126 -3.28 -18.33 10.90
C LEU A 126 -4.67 -18.64 10.32
N GLU A 127 -4.81 -19.63 9.46
CA GLU A 127 -6.07 -19.93 8.77
C GLU A 127 -7.26 -20.14 9.73
N PRO A 128 -7.16 -20.96 10.80
CA PRO A 128 -8.26 -21.13 11.77
C PRO A 128 -8.63 -19.83 12.48
N GLU A 129 -7.62 -18.98 12.78
CA GLU A 129 -7.83 -17.69 13.41
C GLU A 129 -8.51 -16.69 12.48
N ILE A 130 -8.04 -16.60 11.23
CA ILE A 130 -8.67 -15.78 10.18
C ILE A 130 -10.13 -16.20 10.00
N LYS A 131 -10.38 -17.51 9.94
CA LYS A 131 -11.75 -18.04 9.84
C LYS A 131 -12.61 -17.60 11.03
N SER A 132 -12.10 -17.70 12.24
CA SER A 132 -12.82 -17.27 13.46
C SER A 132 -13.14 -15.77 13.42
N VAL A 133 -12.23 -14.94 12.92
CA VAL A 133 -12.48 -13.48 12.75
C VAL A 133 -13.56 -13.24 11.71
N VAL A 134 -13.51 -13.93 10.58
CA VAL A 134 -14.56 -13.85 9.53
C VAL A 134 -15.90 -14.27 10.08
N ASP A 135 -15.99 -15.43 10.76
CA ASP A 135 -17.22 -15.94 11.38
C ASP A 135 -17.77 -14.91 12.38
N GLY A 136 -16.91 -14.30 13.22
CA GLY A 136 -17.33 -13.26 14.17
C GLY A 136 -17.83 -11.96 13.52
N CYS A 137 -17.31 -11.58 12.35
CA CYS A 137 -17.86 -10.46 11.57
C CYS A 137 -19.22 -10.83 10.97
N LEU A 138 -19.35 -12.05 10.42
CA LEU A 138 -20.58 -12.53 9.81
C LEU A 138 -21.72 -12.72 10.85
N ASP A 139 -21.41 -13.19 12.05
CA ASP A 139 -22.37 -13.35 13.13
C ASP A 139 -23.03 -12.03 13.54
N LYS A 140 -22.29 -10.92 13.48
CA LYS A 140 -22.80 -9.58 13.79
C LYS A 140 -23.88 -9.12 12.80
N ILE A 141 -23.81 -9.57 11.56
CA ILE A 141 -24.70 -9.15 10.45
C ILE A 141 -25.75 -10.19 10.09
N HIS A 142 -25.63 -11.42 10.61
CA HIS A 142 -26.47 -12.57 10.22
C HIS A 142 -27.99 -12.34 10.36
N ASN A 143 -28.41 -11.55 11.36
CA ASN A 143 -29.82 -11.26 11.62
C ASN A 143 -30.25 -9.87 11.16
N GLN A 144 -29.45 -9.19 10.33
CA GLN A 144 -29.78 -7.87 9.81
C GLN A 144 -30.42 -7.99 8.43
N ASP A 145 -31.42 -7.15 8.14
CA ASP A 145 -32.06 -7.07 6.81
C ASP A 145 -31.12 -6.51 5.75
N SER A 146 -30.17 -5.68 6.17
CA SER A 146 -29.09 -5.10 5.33
C SER A 146 -27.87 -4.81 6.18
N PHE A 147 -26.70 -4.81 5.56
CA PHE A 147 -25.42 -4.48 6.21
C PHE A 147 -24.53 -3.67 5.26
N ASP A 148 -23.59 -2.93 5.81
CA ASP A 148 -22.55 -2.25 5.05
C ASP A 148 -21.32 -3.15 4.95
N LEU A 149 -21.04 -3.64 3.73
CA LEU A 149 -19.88 -4.51 3.48
C LEU A 149 -18.57 -3.89 3.95
N MET A 150 -18.41 -2.57 3.78
CA MET A 150 -17.16 -1.90 4.13
C MET A 150 -17.03 -1.76 5.66
N GLU A 151 -18.08 -1.28 6.34
CA GLU A 151 -18.03 -1.01 7.78
C GLU A 151 -18.09 -2.31 8.61
N ASP A 152 -18.90 -3.27 8.19
CA ASP A 152 -19.19 -4.46 8.98
C ASP A 152 -18.20 -5.62 8.73
N LEU A 153 -17.50 -5.63 7.57
CA LEU A 153 -16.60 -6.72 7.19
C LEU A 153 -15.25 -6.24 6.66
N ALA A 154 -15.23 -5.44 5.59
CA ALA A 154 -13.99 -5.20 4.85
C ALA A 154 -12.96 -4.39 5.64
N LYS A 155 -13.36 -3.44 6.48
CA LYS A 155 -12.47 -2.66 7.35
C LYS A 155 -12.03 -3.44 8.60
N PRO A 156 -12.94 -4.01 9.43
CA PRO A 156 -12.53 -4.64 10.66
C PRO A 156 -11.71 -5.92 10.46
N LEU A 157 -12.03 -6.73 9.45
CA LEU A 157 -11.38 -8.01 9.23
C LEU A 157 -9.85 -7.92 9.11
N PRO A 158 -9.26 -7.12 8.20
CA PRO A 158 -7.81 -7.04 8.08
C PRO A 158 -7.13 -6.47 9.32
N ALA A 159 -7.73 -5.46 9.96
CA ALA A 159 -7.17 -4.83 11.16
C ALA A 159 -7.07 -5.83 12.31
N ILE A 160 -8.15 -6.60 12.57
CA ILE A 160 -8.18 -7.62 13.62
C ILE A 160 -7.16 -8.74 13.31
N VAL A 161 -7.10 -9.21 12.06
CA VAL A 161 -6.14 -10.26 11.67
C VAL A 161 -4.69 -9.78 11.87
N ILE A 162 -4.36 -8.55 11.50
CA ILE A 162 -3.02 -7.99 11.70
C ILE A 162 -2.70 -7.87 13.19
N ALA A 163 -3.63 -7.35 13.99
CA ALA A 163 -3.45 -7.21 15.43
C ALA A 163 -3.17 -8.58 16.09
N LYS A 164 -3.97 -9.59 15.76
CA LYS A 164 -3.79 -10.97 16.24
C LYS A 164 -2.45 -11.57 15.77
N MET A 165 -2.10 -11.38 14.50
CA MET A 165 -0.81 -11.84 13.97
C MET A 165 0.37 -11.21 14.71
N MET A 166 0.27 -9.94 15.11
CA MET A 166 1.28 -9.26 15.93
C MET A 166 1.26 -9.70 17.41
N GLY A 167 0.26 -10.45 17.83
CA GLY A 167 0.09 -10.89 19.22
C GLY A 167 -0.42 -9.78 20.14
N LEU A 168 -1.21 -8.83 19.61
CA LEU A 168 -1.77 -7.76 20.42
C LEU A 168 -2.89 -8.30 21.33
N PRO A 169 -3.01 -7.80 22.56
CA PRO A 169 -4.08 -8.20 23.49
C PRO A 169 -5.47 -7.86 22.93
N ASP A 170 -6.44 -8.75 23.11
CA ASP A 170 -7.82 -8.55 22.63
C ASP A 170 -8.45 -7.25 23.17
N LYS A 171 -8.10 -6.82 24.39
CA LYS A 171 -8.57 -5.57 24.99
C LYS A 171 -8.14 -4.32 24.23
N ASP A 172 -7.08 -4.40 23.42
CA ASP A 172 -6.50 -3.28 22.69
C ASP A 172 -6.97 -3.22 21.22
N LEU A 173 -7.73 -4.22 20.75
CA LEU A 173 -8.15 -4.35 19.35
C LEU A 173 -8.95 -3.13 18.85
N ASP A 174 -9.93 -2.67 19.64
CA ASP A 174 -10.76 -1.52 19.25
C ASP A 174 -9.92 -0.23 19.11
N GLN A 175 -9.00 -0.03 20.06
CA GLN A 175 -8.11 1.13 20.03
C GLN A 175 -7.12 1.05 18.87
N PHE A 176 -6.57 -0.14 18.62
CA PHE A 176 -5.66 -0.38 17.49
C PHE A 176 -6.38 -0.16 16.15
N GLN A 177 -7.62 -0.64 16.01
CA GLN A 177 -8.43 -0.40 14.82
C GLN A 177 -8.68 1.10 14.62
N SER A 178 -9.07 1.83 15.66
CA SER A 178 -9.28 3.28 15.59
C SER A 178 -8.03 4.03 15.13
N TRP A 179 -6.86 3.73 15.70
CA TRP A 179 -5.59 4.32 15.26
C TRP A 179 -5.24 3.96 13.82
N SER A 180 -5.52 2.72 13.40
CA SER A 180 -5.31 2.27 12.02
C SER A 180 -6.13 3.09 11.04
N GLU A 181 -7.42 3.27 11.32
CA GLU A 181 -8.33 4.04 10.47
C GLU A 181 -7.89 5.52 10.40
N ASP A 182 -7.57 6.11 11.55
CA ASP A 182 -7.11 7.51 11.65
C ASP A 182 -5.79 7.73 10.92
N LEU A 183 -4.87 6.77 10.99
CA LEU A 183 -3.61 6.82 10.25
C LEU A 183 -3.87 6.89 8.73
N LEU A 184 -4.79 6.07 8.23
CA LEU A 184 -5.06 5.93 6.79
C LEU A 184 -5.77 7.13 6.19
N VAL A 185 -6.54 7.90 6.96
CA VAL A 185 -7.19 9.14 6.51
C VAL A 185 -6.16 10.14 5.94
N GLY A 186 -4.97 10.22 6.52
CA GLY A 186 -3.90 11.11 6.05
C GLY A 186 -3.06 10.57 4.88
N VAL A 187 -3.14 9.26 4.58
CA VAL A 187 -2.34 8.62 3.52
C VAL A 187 -2.92 8.87 2.13
N GLY A 188 -4.20 9.22 2.01
CA GLY A 188 -4.92 9.37 0.74
C GLY A 188 -4.42 10.47 -0.21
N GLY A 189 -3.61 11.40 0.24
CA GLY A 189 -2.84 12.39 -0.55
C GLY A 189 -3.67 13.56 -1.08
N ILE A 190 -4.38 13.42 -2.19
CA ILE A 190 -5.09 14.53 -2.84
C ILE A 190 -6.46 14.74 -2.18
N GLY A 191 -6.73 15.98 -1.72
CA GLY A 191 -8.00 16.33 -1.07
C GLY A 191 -8.01 16.13 0.46
N THR A 192 -6.94 15.64 1.05
CA THR A 192 -6.81 15.46 2.50
C THR A 192 -6.83 16.81 3.21
N SER A 193 -7.69 16.99 4.20
CA SER A 193 -7.79 18.22 4.97
C SER A 193 -6.62 18.37 5.95
N LYS A 194 -6.39 19.59 6.47
CA LYS A 194 -5.38 19.80 7.53
C LYS A 194 -5.71 19.03 8.81
N GLU A 195 -6.98 18.85 9.09
CA GLU A 195 -7.47 18.08 10.24
C GLU A 195 -7.16 16.60 10.07
N ASP A 196 -7.42 16.04 8.89
CA ASP A 196 -7.06 14.65 8.55
C ASP A 196 -5.56 14.41 8.67
N ILE A 197 -4.73 15.34 8.17
CA ILE A 197 -3.28 15.25 8.29
C ILE A 197 -2.85 15.26 9.76
N LYS A 198 -3.49 16.11 10.57
CA LYS A 198 -3.21 16.17 12.02
C LYS A 198 -3.62 14.86 12.69
N LYS A 199 -4.83 14.39 12.44
CA LYS A 199 -5.39 13.15 12.99
C LYS A 199 -4.50 11.95 12.66
N SER A 200 -4.09 11.83 11.39
CA SER A 200 -3.16 10.79 10.93
C SER A 200 -1.79 10.88 11.63
N GLY A 201 -1.28 12.09 11.85
CA GLY A 201 -0.03 12.29 12.58
C GLY A 201 -0.14 11.87 14.05
N ASP A 202 -1.24 12.21 14.72
CA ASP A 202 -1.48 11.85 16.12
C ASP A 202 -1.62 10.31 16.26
N ALA A 203 -2.34 9.66 15.33
CA ALA A 203 -2.46 8.21 15.27
C ALA A 203 -1.12 7.52 15.00
N TYR A 204 -0.30 8.07 14.10
CA TYR A 204 1.04 7.58 13.84
C TYR A 204 1.91 7.55 15.10
N GLU A 205 1.93 8.65 15.85
CA GLU A 205 2.71 8.77 17.08
C GLU A 205 2.19 7.81 18.16
N SER A 206 0.86 7.67 18.29
CA SER A 206 0.23 6.73 19.21
C SER A 206 0.61 5.27 18.90
N LEU A 207 0.59 4.89 17.62
CA LEU A 207 0.97 3.55 17.19
C LEU A 207 2.46 3.26 17.44
N ILE A 208 3.35 4.21 17.18
CA ILE A 208 4.78 4.03 17.48
C ILE A 208 5.01 3.83 18.98
N ASN A 209 4.41 4.66 19.84
CA ASN A 209 4.51 4.52 21.29
C ASN A 209 3.97 3.16 21.76
N TYR A 210 2.83 2.74 21.21
CA TYR A 210 2.24 1.44 21.52
C TYR A 210 3.14 0.27 21.09
N PHE A 211 3.71 0.33 19.88
CA PHE A 211 4.67 -0.69 19.44
C PHE A 211 5.94 -0.70 20.28
N GLU A 212 6.39 0.45 20.77
CA GLU A 212 7.53 0.52 21.69
C GLU A 212 7.26 -0.29 22.95
N GLU A 213 6.09 -0.11 23.57
CA GLU A 213 5.70 -0.85 24.78
C GLU A 213 5.64 -2.36 24.52
N ILE A 214 4.96 -2.78 23.46
CA ILE A 214 4.82 -4.19 23.11
C ILE A 214 6.18 -4.84 22.77
N ILE A 215 7.04 -4.17 22.02
CA ILE A 215 8.36 -4.70 21.66
C ILE A 215 9.25 -4.82 22.90
N LEU A 216 9.21 -3.85 23.82
CA LEU A 216 9.95 -3.93 25.07
C LEU A 216 9.47 -5.08 25.95
N GLU A 217 8.17 -5.31 26.05
CA GLU A 217 7.60 -6.48 26.72
C GLU A 217 8.08 -7.79 26.08
N ARG A 218 7.99 -7.91 24.75
CA ARG A 218 8.41 -9.10 24.00
C ARG A 218 9.92 -9.36 24.04
N LYS A 219 10.77 -8.35 24.21
CA LYS A 219 12.21 -8.56 24.44
C LYS A 219 12.47 -9.33 25.72
N ASN A 220 11.66 -9.11 26.77
CA ASN A 220 11.79 -9.81 28.05
C ASN A 220 11.15 -11.20 28.01
N SER A 221 10.08 -11.39 27.23
CA SER A 221 9.34 -12.64 27.07
C SER A 221 8.88 -12.83 25.63
N PRO A 222 9.77 -13.26 24.71
CA PRO A 222 9.45 -13.43 23.31
C PRO A 222 8.36 -14.49 23.10
N GLY A 223 7.20 -14.06 22.55
CA GLY A 223 6.13 -14.94 22.12
C GLY A 223 6.44 -15.69 20.81
N GLU A 224 5.44 -16.42 20.34
CA GLU A 224 5.45 -17.09 19.02
C GLU A 224 4.70 -16.26 17.97
N ASP A 225 4.21 -15.07 18.35
CA ASP A 225 3.61 -14.08 17.45
C ASP A 225 4.67 -13.46 16.51
N PHE A 226 4.20 -12.63 15.58
CA PHE A 226 5.07 -12.01 14.59
C PHE A 226 6.16 -11.14 15.23
N ILE A 227 5.83 -10.32 16.23
CA ILE A 227 6.81 -9.45 16.92
C ILE A 227 7.86 -10.31 17.65
N GLY A 228 7.43 -11.37 18.33
CA GLY A 228 8.34 -12.32 18.98
C GLY A 228 9.29 -13.01 18.00
N LYS A 229 8.80 -13.36 16.80
CA LYS A 229 9.63 -13.92 15.72
C LYS A 229 10.62 -12.91 15.17
N LEU A 230 10.22 -11.64 14.99
CA LEU A 230 11.16 -10.58 14.56
C LEU A 230 12.28 -10.35 15.58
N ILE A 231 11.96 -10.41 16.87
CA ILE A 231 12.97 -10.26 17.94
C ILE A 231 13.98 -11.42 17.92
N LYS A 232 13.50 -12.63 17.64
CA LYS A 232 14.35 -13.83 17.53
C LYS A 232 15.11 -13.90 16.21
N ALA A 233 14.69 -13.14 15.18
CA ALA A 233 15.31 -13.18 13.87
C ALA A 233 16.74 -12.68 13.90
N GLU A 234 17.65 -13.52 13.40
CA GLU A 234 19.07 -13.23 13.28
C GLU A 234 19.59 -13.84 11.98
N GLU A 235 20.36 -13.09 11.23
CA GLU A 235 20.99 -13.52 9.99
C GLU A 235 22.45 -13.09 9.99
N GLU A 236 23.38 -14.06 9.99
CA GLU A 236 24.82 -13.80 9.99
C GLU A 236 25.28 -12.87 11.14
N GLY A 237 24.62 -12.95 12.31
CA GLY A 237 24.89 -12.09 13.46
C GLY A 237 24.20 -10.72 13.41
N ASP A 238 23.42 -10.44 12.37
CA ASP A 238 22.64 -9.19 12.24
C ASP A 238 21.20 -9.38 12.72
N LYS A 239 20.65 -8.33 13.29
CA LYS A 239 19.26 -8.25 13.84
C LYS A 239 18.64 -6.92 13.48
N LEU A 240 17.29 -6.87 13.51
CA LEU A 240 16.59 -5.60 13.41
C LEU A 240 16.87 -4.75 14.65
N ASN A 241 17.26 -3.49 14.43
CA ASN A 241 17.28 -2.53 15.53
C ASN A 241 15.85 -2.08 15.89
N ILE A 242 15.70 -1.37 17.01
CA ILE A 242 14.38 -1.01 17.53
C ILE A 242 13.57 -0.14 16.57
N LYS A 243 14.21 0.78 15.83
CA LYS A 243 13.54 1.67 14.87
C LYS A 243 13.11 0.92 13.61
N GLU A 244 13.91 -0.04 13.17
CA GLU A 244 13.57 -0.96 12.08
C GLU A 244 12.39 -1.85 12.46
N MET A 245 12.30 -2.26 13.72
CA MET A 245 11.15 -3.00 14.23
C MET A 245 9.88 -2.14 14.21
N TYR A 246 9.91 -0.89 14.69
CA TYR A 246 8.77 0.02 14.61
C TYR A 246 8.33 0.22 13.17
N GLY A 247 9.28 0.53 12.27
CA GLY A 247 9.00 0.69 10.86
C GLY A 247 8.41 -0.56 10.21
N THR A 248 8.82 -1.76 10.66
CA THR A 248 8.29 -3.03 10.17
C THR A 248 6.88 -3.29 10.67
N CYS A 249 6.59 -3.07 11.95
CA CYS A 249 5.24 -3.23 12.52
C CYS A 249 4.26 -2.24 11.88
N LEU A 250 4.67 -0.98 11.73
CA LEU A 250 3.84 0.03 11.07
C LEU A 250 3.62 -0.27 9.58
N LEU A 251 4.66 -0.75 8.87
CA LEU A 251 4.51 -1.18 7.48
C LEU A 251 3.51 -2.32 7.35
N LEU A 252 3.59 -3.33 8.25
CA LEU A 252 2.66 -4.45 8.23
C LEU A 252 1.22 -3.97 8.40
N LEU A 253 0.99 -3.06 9.35
CA LEU A 253 -0.32 -2.47 9.56
C LEU A 253 -0.83 -1.75 8.30
N ILE A 254 -0.07 -0.77 7.78
CA ILE A 254 -0.49 0.05 6.64
C ILE A 254 -0.70 -0.83 5.39
N ALA A 255 0.28 -1.70 5.10
CA ALA A 255 0.24 -2.52 3.89
C ALA A 255 -0.82 -3.62 3.94
N GLY A 256 -1.10 -4.18 5.11
CA GLY A 256 -2.06 -5.28 5.25
C GLY A 256 -3.50 -4.81 5.45
N HIS A 257 -3.73 -3.68 6.12
CA HIS A 257 -5.07 -3.19 6.42
C HIS A 257 -5.73 -2.58 5.17
N GLU A 258 -5.25 -1.43 4.69
CA GLU A 258 -5.93 -0.66 3.65
C GLU A 258 -6.05 -1.41 2.32
N THR A 259 -4.97 -2.09 1.91
CA THR A 259 -4.96 -2.79 0.62
C THR A 259 -5.95 -3.96 0.60
N THR A 260 -6.03 -4.72 1.69
CA THR A 260 -6.96 -5.85 1.83
C THR A 260 -8.40 -5.36 1.92
N THR A 261 -8.67 -4.31 2.72
CA THR A 261 -9.97 -3.65 2.80
C THR A 261 -10.46 -3.21 1.42
N ARG A 262 -9.62 -2.53 0.66
CA ARG A 262 -9.96 -2.08 -0.70
C ARG A 262 -10.14 -3.24 -1.68
N LEU A 263 -9.34 -4.30 -1.56
CA LEU A 263 -9.48 -5.48 -2.41
C LEU A 263 -10.84 -6.16 -2.20
N ILE A 264 -11.25 -6.32 -0.93
CA ILE A 264 -12.58 -6.90 -0.61
C ILE A 264 -13.69 -6.01 -1.19
N GLY A 265 -13.64 -4.70 -0.92
CA GLY A 265 -14.64 -3.76 -1.41
C GLY A 265 -14.71 -3.70 -2.94
N ASN A 266 -13.57 -3.49 -3.61
CA ASN A 266 -13.48 -3.41 -5.07
C ASN A 266 -13.91 -4.72 -5.73
N GLY A 267 -13.44 -5.86 -5.20
CA GLY A 267 -13.76 -7.19 -5.72
C GLY A 267 -15.25 -7.49 -5.65
N MET A 268 -15.86 -7.27 -4.49
CA MET A 268 -17.30 -7.49 -4.31
C MET A 268 -18.14 -6.52 -5.16
N PHE A 269 -17.77 -5.24 -5.19
CA PHE A 269 -18.46 -4.26 -6.03
C PHE A 269 -18.39 -4.63 -7.52
N THR A 270 -17.24 -5.12 -7.99
CA THR A 270 -17.04 -5.58 -9.35
C THR A 270 -17.89 -6.82 -9.63
N LEU A 271 -17.91 -7.81 -8.74
CA LEU A 271 -18.75 -9.01 -8.89
C LEU A 271 -20.25 -8.66 -8.92
N PHE A 272 -20.71 -7.69 -8.11
CA PHE A 272 -22.10 -7.25 -8.17
C PHE A 272 -22.46 -6.58 -9.49
N LYS A 273 -21.51 -5.94 -10.17
CA LYS A 273 -21.72 -5.44 -11.53
C LYS A 273 -21.68 -6.54 -12.59
N HIS A 274 -21.02 -7.66 -12.34
CA HIS A 274 -20.85 -8.78 -13.27
C HIS A 274 -21.56 -10.04 -12.74
N GLN A 275 -22.90 -10.03 -12.72
CA GLN A 275 -23.73 -11.08 -12.11
C GLN A 275 -23.46 -12.50 -12.65
N GLU A 276 -23.09 -12.63 -13.92
CA GLU A 276 -22.73 -13.92 -14.50
C GLU A 276 -21.48 -14.50 -13.84
N GLN A 277 -20.46 -13.67 -13.62
CA GLN A 277 -19.21 -14.06 -12.94
C GLN A 277 -19.47 -14.40 -11.47
N LEU A 278 -20.30 -13.62 -10.79
CA LEU A 278 -20.68 -13.89 -9.41
C LEU A 278 -21.39 -15.26 -9.29
N ASN A 279 -22.35 -15.53 -10.18
CA ASN A 279 -23.08 -16.80 -10.19
C ASN A 279 -22.16 -17.99 -10.56
N HIS A 280 -21.22 -17.77 -11.51
CA HIS A 280 -20.23 -18.78 -11.85
C HIS A 280 -19.35 -19.12 -10.65
N LEU A 281 -18.87 -18.12 -9.91
CA LEU A 281 -18.04 -18.30 -8.72
C LEU A 281 -18.80 -18.98 -7.58
N LYS A 282 -20.09 -18.62 -7.33
CA LYS A 282 -20.96 -19.26 -6.33
C LYS A 282 -21.16 -20.76 -6.58
N ASN A 283 -21.11 -21.18 -7.84
CA ASN A 283 -21.27 -22.60 -8.21
C ASN A 283 -19.93 -23.33 -8.32
N ASN A 284 -18.80 -22.64 -8.24
CA ASN A 284 -17.46 -23.19 -8.45
C ASN A 284 -16.43 -22.57 -7.50
N TYR A 285 -16.51 -22.85 -6.21
CA TYR A 285 -15.63 -22.29 -5.19
C TYR A 285 -14.14 -22.56 -5.41
N ASN A 286 -13.79 -23.61 -6.14
CA ASN A 286 -12.40 -23.87 -6.54
C ASN A 286 -11.79 -22.79 -7.44
N LEU A 287 -12.59 -21.90 -8.00
CA LEU A 287 -12.14 -20.74 -8.79
C LEU A 287 -11.80 -19.51 -7.91
N ILE A 288 -12.07 -19.52 -6.61
CA ILE A 288 -11.80 -18.39 -5.72
C ILE A 288 -10.35 -17.88 -5.83
N PRO A 289 -9.31 -18.72 -5.82
CA PRO A 289 -7.95 -18.24 -5.99
C PRO A 289 -7.74 -17.44 -7.29
N ASN A 290 -8.25 -17.93 -8.42
CA ASN A 290 -8.16 -17.26 -9.70
C ASN A 290 -8.97 -15.95 -9.73
N ALA A 291 -10.14 -15.96 -9.09
CA ALA A 291 -10.97 -14.77 -8.97
C ALA A 291 -10.27 -13.65 -8.17
N ILE A 292 -9.55 -14.00 -7.11
CA ILE A 292 -8.75 -13.04 -6.33
C ILE A 292 -7.64 -12.42 -7.20
N GLU A 293 -6.92 -13.22 -7.98
CA GLU A 293 -5.88 -12.70 -8.90
C GLU A 293 -6.49 -11.77 -9.96
N GLU A 294 -7.68 -12.12 -10.48
CA GLU A 294 -8.37 -11.26 -11.44
C GLU A 294 -8.90 -9.96 -10.79
N MET A 295 -9.40 -10.01 -9.55
CA MET A 295 -9.76 -8.80 -8.80
C MET A 295 -8.56 -7.88 -8.60
N LEU A 296 -7.38 -8.44 -8.27
CA LEU A 296 -6.12 -7.70 -8.14
C LEU A 296 -5.67 -7.07 -9.46
N ARG A 297 -5.90 -7.75 -10.58
CA ARG A 297 -5.61 -7.21 -11.91
C ARG A 297 -6.60 -6.12 -12.31
N TYR A 298 -7.90 -6.42 -12.18
CA TYR A 298 -9.00 -5.61 -12.73
C TYR A 298 -9.23 -4.30 -11.97
N GLU A 299 -9.29 -4.37 -10.62
CA GLU A 299 -9.45 -3.22 -9.73
C GLU A 299 -8.42 -3.28 -8.58
N PRO A 300 -7.13 -3.06 -8.89
CA PRO A 300 -6.08 -3.17 -7.89
C PRO A 300 -6.26 -2.14 -6.76
N PRO A 301 -6.03 -2.51 -5.50
CA PRO A 301 -6.12 -1.58 -4.37
C PRO A 301 -5.04 -0.47 -4.41
N VAL A 302 -3.92 -0.74 -5.09
CA VAL A 302 -2.81 0.21 -5.27
C VAL A 302 -2.69 0.56 -6.74
N HIS A 303 -2.99 1.81 -7.10
CA HIS A 303 -2.99 2.25 -8.50
C HIS A 303 -1.61 2.55 -9.05
N ALA A 304 -0.66 2.99 -8.22
CA ALA A 304 0.69 3.32 -8.68
C ALA A 304 1.71 3.23 -7.54
N THR A 305 2.98 3.05 -7.93
CA THR A 305 4.13 3.18 -7.04
C THR A 305 5.15 4.14 -7.64
N VAL A 306 6.05 4.68 -6.82
CA VAL A 306 7.02 5.71 -7.27
C VAL A 306 8.41 5.09 -7.36
N ARG A 307 9.16 5.54 -8.38
CA ARG A 307 10.59 5.27 -8.57
C ARG A 307 11.31 6.57 -8.87
N PHE A 308 12.58 6.64 -8.52
CA PHE A 308 13.45 7.78 -8.77
C PHE A 308 14.66 7.33 -9.59
N ALA A 309 15.05 8.09 -10.62
CA ALA A 309 16.32 7.85 -11.30
C ALA A 309 17.47 8.03 -10.31
N GLU A 310 18.28 6.98 -10.10
CA GLU A 310 19.38 7.02 -9.12
C GLU A 310 20.52 7.93 -9.59
N ASN A 311 20.76 7.96 -10.90
CA ASN A 311 21.76 8.79 -11.55
C ASN A 311 21.16 9.42 -12.82
N ASP A 312 21.92 10.31 -13.46
CA ASP A 312 21.62 10.75 -14.84
C ASP A 312 21.62 9.50 -15.73
N MET A 313 20.56 9.31 -16.49
CA MET A 313 20.36 8.10 -17.29
C MET A 313 19.57 8.35 -18.56
N THR A 314 19.75 7.46 -19.53
CA THR A 314 18.87 7.37 -20.69
C THR A 314 17.94 6.16 -20.53
N TYR A 315 16.64 6.39 -20.73
CA TYR A 315 15.61 5.36 -20.69
C TYR A 315 14.54 5.69 -21.76
N ASP A 316 14.12 4.68 -22.54
CA ASP A 316 13.19 4.89 -23.66
C ASP A 316 13.63 6.09 -24.55
N GLU A 317 14.89 6.08 -24.98
CA GLU A 317 15.53 7.10 -25.83
C GLU A 317 15.53 8.54 -25.27
N LYS A 318 15.14 8.73 -24.02
CA LYS A 318 15.12 10.03 -23.35
C LYS A 318 16.13 10.10 -22.22
N SER A 319 16.69 11.27 -22.04
CA SER A 319 17.61 11.55 -20.92
C SER A 319 16.83 12.05 -19.72
N TYR A 320 17.08 11.45 -18.57
CA TYR A 320 16.52 11.82 -17.29
C TYR A 320 17.63 12.18 -16.31
N LYS A 321 17.41 13.21 -15.52
CA LYS A 321 18.34 13.63 -14.48
C LYS A 321 18.14 12.80 -13.22
N ARG A 322 19.21 12.66 -12.42
CA ARG A 322 19.14 12.10 -11.07
C ARG A 322 18.00 12.72 -10.28
N GLY A 323 17.21 11.89 -9.63
CA GLY A 323 16.05 12.32 -8.84
C GLY A 323 14.77 12.57 -9.67
N THR A 324 14.82 12.37 -11.01
CA THR A 324 13.57 12.35 -11.79
C THR A 324 12.64 11.27 -11.24
N ALA A 325 11.40 11.68 -10.93
CA ALA A 325 10.41 10.79 -10.33
C ALA A 325 9.47 10.21 -11.39
N PHE A 326 9.23 8.90 -11.28
CA PHE A 326 8.33 8.11 -12.12
C PHE A 326 7.20 7.53 -11.27
N ALA A 327 5.98 7.64 -11.77
CA ALA A 327 4.83 6.91 -11.25
C ALA A 327 4.60 5.67 -12.14
N VAL A 328 4.92 4.50 -11.63
CA VAL A 328 4.62 3.22 -12.29
C VAL A 328 3.17 2.88 -11.98
N SER A 329 2.30 3.03 -13.00
CA SER A 329 0.86 2.80 -12.86
C SER A 329 0.57 1.31 -12.93
N ILE A 330 0.34 0.69 -11.77
CA ILE A 330 -0.07 -0.72 -11.66
C ILE A 330 -1.44 -0.90 -12.34
N ALA A 331 -2.40 -0.04 -12.00
CA ALA A 331 -3.74 -0.09 -12.57
C ALA A 331 -3.75 0.09 -14.09
N GLY A 332 -2.95 1.04 -14.60
CA GLY A 332 -2.81 1.25 -16.05
C GLY A 332 -2.15 0.07 -16.76
N ALA A 333 -1.07 -0.48 -16.19
CA ALA A 333 -0.34 -1.62 -16.74
C ALA A 333 -1.17 -2.90 -16.73
N ASN A 334 -1.93 -3.16 -15.66
CA ASN A 334 -2.81 -4.32 -15.55
C ASN A 334 -3.92 -4.36 -16.61
N ARG A 335 -4.24 -3.23 -17.22
CA ARG A 335 -5.21 -3.12 -18.32
C ARG A 335 -4.55 -2.78 -19.66
N ASP A 336 -3.29 -3.13 -19.81
CA ASP A 336 -2.58 -2.99 -21.08
C ASP A 336 -3.04 -4.10 -22.06
N PRO A 337 -3.64 -3.74 -23.22
CA PRO A 337 -4.12 -4.73 -24.19
C PRO A 337 -2.99 -5.47 -24.91
N GLU A 338 -1.74 -4.98 -24.84
CA GLU A 338 -0.59 -5.72 -25.38
C GLU A 338 -0.11 -6.83 -24.43
N ALA A 339 -0.52 -6.80 -23.17
CA ALA A 339 -0.11 -7.75 -22.14
C ALA A 339 -1.25 -8.65 -21.62
N ASN A 340 -2.50 -8.24 -21.80
CA ASN A 340 -3.66 -8.95 -21.29
C ASN A 340 -4.74 -9.04 -22.37
N ASP A 341 -5.20 -10.24 -22.66
CA ASP A 341 -6.38 -10.45 -23.49
C ASP A 341 -7.63 -9.95 -22.76
N ASN A 342 -8.47 -9.17 -23.44
CA ASN A 342 -9.70 -8.60 -22.87
C ASN A 342 -9.45 -7.84 -21.54
N PRO A 343 -8.61 -6.79 -21.53
CA PRO A 343 -8.13 -6.16 -20.31
C PRO A 343 -9.20 -5.37 -19.54
N ASN A 344 -10.38 -5.07 -20.14
CA ASN A 344 -11.46 -4.22 -19.61
C ASN A 344 -12.70 -5.02 -19.26
#